data_e06c5354a062f12d336be02ddacdebf8
#
_entry.id   e06c5354a062f12d336be02ddacdebf8
#
_cell.length_a   1.000
_cell.length_b   1.000
_cell.length_c   1.000
_cell.angle_alpha   90.00
_cell.angle_beta   90.00
_cell.angle_gamma   90.00
#
_symmetry.space_group_name_H-M   'P 1'
#
loop_
_entity.id
_entity.type
_entity.pdbx_description
1 polymer ?
#
loop_
_entity_poly.entity_id
_entity_poly.type
_entity_poly.pdbx_seq_one_letter_code
_entity_poly.pdbx_strand_id
1 'polypeptide(L)'
;MRPPTVIEQGRVIAGRHPCAWGPENAGIEVGDLVEQGVTLFVDLTQHGELEPYVSHVEPPTRYLNRPIRDFSIPTRDDLVGILDEIDAELDAGGVTYVHCWAGCGRTGVVVGSWLVRHGVDPNEALRRIAEARGLGCPQTLEQRAFVLGWKAGD
;
A
#
# COMPACT_ATOMS: atom_id res chain seq x y z
N MET A 1 7.85 12.32 6.71
CA MET A 1 6.94 11.38 6.00
C MET A 1 7.01 11.67 4.50
N ARG A 2 7.32 10.67 3.72
CA ARG A 2 7.53 10.87 2.28
C ARG A 2 6.21 10.99 1.51
N PRO A 3 6.21 11.76 0.40
CA PRO A 3 5.04 11.80 -0.47
C PRO A 3 4.77 10.44 -1.13
N PRO A 4 3.59 10.23 -1.72
CA PRO A 4 3.30 9.02 -2.48
C PRO A 4 4.35 8.74 -3.54
N THR A 5 4.71 7.48 -3.72
CA THR A 5 5.78 7.06 -4.63
C THR A 5 5.26 5.96 -5.57
N VAL A 6 5.49 6.13 -6.87
CA VAL A 6 5.16 5.10 -7.86
C VAL A 6 6.14 3.94 -7.71
N ILE A 7 5.60 2.73 -7.50
CA ILE A 7 6.39 1.50 -7.34
C ILE A 7 6.51 0.75 -8.66
N GLU A 8 5.40 0.63 -9.38
CA GLU A 8 5.37 -0.01 -10.68
C GLU A 8 4.67 0.92 -11.65
N GLN A 9 5.34 1.28 -12.73
CA GLN A 9 5.00 2.30 -13.72
C GLN A 9 3.51 2.65 -13.85
N GLY A 10 3.07 3.63 -13.06
CA GLY A 10 1.71 4.16 -13.10
C GLY A 10 0.62 3.23 -12.56
N ARG A 11 0.93 2.03 -12.09
CA ARG A 11 -0.07 1.02 -11.71
C ARG A 11 -0.17 0.77 -10.20
N VAL A 12 0.94 0.84 -9.48
CA VAL A 12 0.97 0.70 -8.02
C VAL A 12 1.69 1.88 -7.41
N ILE A 13 1.01 2.57 -6.53
CA ILE A 13 1.54 3.73 -5.80
C ILE A 13 1.49 3.39 -4.31
N ALA A 14 2.60 3.61 -3.61
CA ALA A 14 2.68 3.44 -2.16
C ALA A 14 2.74 4.81 -1.48
N GLY A 15 2.05 4.97 -0.38
CA GLY A 15 2.08 6.26 0.29
C GLY A 15 1.48 6.26 1.68
N ARG A 16 1.30 7.47 2.19
CA ARG A 16 0.74 7.74 3.52
C ARG A 16 -0.78 7.79 3.48
N HIS A 17 -1.38 7.69 4.64
CA HIS A 17 -2.82 7.89 4.81
C HIS A 17 -3.19 9.31 4.37
N PRO A 18 -4.28 9.51 3.62
CA PRO A 18 -4.69 10.84 3.17
C PRO A 18 -4.95 11.86 4.30
N CYS A 19 -5.24 11.40 5.51
CA CYS A 19 -5.40 12.26 6.69
C CYS A 19 -4.11 12.42 7.51
N ALA A 20 -2.98 11.87 7.07
CA ALA A 20 -1.73 11.90 7.85
C ALA A 20 -1.22 13.31 8.14
N TRP A 21 -1.51 14.28 7.28
CA TRP A 21 -1.19 15.69 7.44
C TRP A 21 -2.37 16.53 7.98
N GLY A 22 -3.37 15.84 8.54
CA GLY A 22 -4.58 16.45 9.04
C GLY A 22 -5.80 16.10 8.19
N PRO A 23 -6.97 15.85 8.83
CA PRO A 23 -8.17 15.47 8.11
C PRO A 23 -8.67 16.54 7.13
N GLU A 24 -8.35 17.80 7.37
CA GLU A 24 -8.70 18.91 6.47
C GLU A 24 -8.03 18.84 5.11
N ASN A 25 -6.93 18.08 4.99
CA ASN A 25 -6.20 17.92 3.75
C ASN A 25 -6.64 16.67 2.94
N ALA A 26 -7.48 15.82 3.53
CA ALA A 26 -7.83 14.53 2.93
C ALA A 26 -8.46 14.67 1.55
N GLY A 27 -9.38 15.60 1.37
CA GLY A 27 -10.05 15.81 0.08
C GLY A 27 -9.06 16.20 -1.03
N ILE A 28 -8.09 17.05 -0.70
CA ILE A 28 -7.06 17.48 -1.65
C ILE A 28 -6.15 16.30 -1.99
N GLU A 29 -5.69 15.55 -0.99
CA GLU A 29 -4.80 14.40 -1.22
C GLU A 29 -5.48 13.29 -2.03
N VAL A 30 -6.73 12.96 -1.72
CA VAL A 30 -7.50 11.99 -2.50
C VAL A 30 -7.69 12.48 -3.93
N GLY A 31 -8.06 13.76 -4.11
CA GLY A 31 -8.24 14.36 -5.43
C GLY A 31 -6.97 14.31 -6.28
N ASP A 32 -5.83 14.64 -5.68
CA ASP A 32 -4.54 14.59 -6.38
C ASP A 32 -4.18 13.17 -6.84
N LEU A 33 -4.45 12.16 -6.00
CA LEU A 33 -4.21 10.77 -6.34
C LEU A 33 -5.15 10.29 -7.45
N VAL A 34 -6.42 10.68 -7.39
CA VAL A 34 -7.38 10.36 -8.47
C VAL A 34 -6.95 11.01 -9.79
N GLU A 35 -6.46 12.24 -9.76
CA GLU A 35 -5.91 12.91 -10.95
C GLU A 35 -4.70 12.17 -11.53
N GLN A 36 -3.91 11.51 -10.67
CA GLN A 36 -2.80 10.67 -11.10
C GLN A 36 -3.25 9.31 -11.65
N GLY A 37 -4.54 9.04 -11.64
CA GLY A 37 -5.12 7.84 -12.22
C GLY A 37 -5.53 6.76 -11.21
N VAL A 38 -5.41 7.01 -9.90
CA VAL A 38 -5.79 6.02 -8.88
C VAL A 38 -7.28 5.66 -8.99
N THR A 39 -7.55 4.37 -9.08
CA THR A 39 -8.90 3.81 -9.18
C THR A 39 -9.28 2.94 -7.99
N LEU A 40 -8.29 2.54 -7.17
CA LEU A 40 -8.50 1.74 -5.96
C LEU A 40 -7.59 2.22 -4.85
N PHE A 41 -8.19 2.55 -3.71
CA PHE A 41 -7.47 2.82 -2.45
C PHE A 41 -7.50 1.56 -1.58
N VAL A 42 -6.34 1.06 -1.19
CA VAL A 42 -6.20 -0.04 -0.22
C VAL A 42 -5.65 0.53 1.07
N ASP A 43 -6.51 0.61 2.06
CA ASP A 43 -6.23 1.15 3.39
C ASP A 43 -5.91 0.02 4.36
N LEU A 44 -4.66 -0.02 4.83
CA LEU A 44 -4.17 -1.05 5.74
C LEU A 44 -4.29 -0.66 7.22
N THR A 45 -4.84 0.52 7.51
CA THR A 45 -5.00 0.96 8.89
C THR A 45 -6.18 0.27 9.57
N GLN A 46 -6.06 0.13 10.89
CA GLN A 46 -7.17 -0.34 11.72
C GLN A 46 -8.15 0.81 11.95
N HIS A 47 -9.41 0.44 12.21
CA HIS A 47 -10.42 1.40 12.55
C HIS A 47 -9.99 2.25 13.77
N GLY A 48 -10.12 3.56 13.66
CA GLY A 48 -9.80 4.50 14.74
C GLY A 48 -8.35 4.98 14.79
N GLU A 49 -7.46 4.51 13.90
CA GLU A 49 -6.08 5.02 13.85
C GLU A 49 -6.03 6.48 13.37
N LEU A 50 -6.80 6.81 12.35
CA LEU A 50 -6.91 8.15 11.77
C LEU A 50 -8.35 8.43 11.39
N GLU A 51 -8.66 9.70 11.12
CA GLU A 51 -9.97 10.07 10.60
C GLU A 51 -10.24 9.36 9.27
N PRO A 52 -11.45 8.86 9.04
CA PRO A 52 -11.82 8.26 7.77
C PRO A 52 -11.79 9.28 6.63
N TYR A 53 -11.37 8.84 5.46
CA TYR A 53 -11.38 9.68 4.24
C TYR A 53 -12.32 9.14 3.15
N VAL A 54 -13.01 8.04 3.43
CA VAL A 54 -13.83 7.34 2.43
C VAL A 54 -14.90 8.23 1.81
N SER A 55 -15.38 9.24 2.55
CA SER A 55 -16.36 10.22 2.03
C SER A 55 -15.82 11.05 0.85
N HIS A 56 -14.50 11.12 0.69
CA HIS A 56 -13.86 11.82 -0.43
C HIS A 56 -13.60 10.91 -1.64
N VAL A 57 -13.84 9.60 -1.49
CA VAL A 57 -13.65 8.65 -2.59
C VAL A 57 -14.99 8.42 -3.28
N GLU A 58 -15.10 8.87 -4.52
CA GLU A 58 -16.33 8.81 -5.29
C GLU A 58 -16.24 7.77 -6.41
N PRO A 59 -17.34 7.03 -6.69
CA PRO A 59 -17.37 6.13 -7.82
C PRO A 59 -16.99 6.86 -9.13
N PRO A 60 -16.27 6.21 -10.05
CA PRO A 60 -15.94 4.78 -10.09
C PRO A 60 -14.72 4.37 -9.25
N THR A 61 -14.04 5.30 -8.60
CA THR A 61 -12.93 4.98 -7.69
C THR A 61 -13.46 4.19 -6.49
N ARG A 62 -12.71 3.14 -6.09
CA ARG A 62 -13.11 2.24 -5.01
C ARG A 62 -12.21 2.39 -3.80
N TYR A 63 -12.74 2.04 -2.65
CA TYR A 63 -12.03 2.02 -1.37
C TYR A 63 -12.18 0.64 -0.73
N LEU A 64 -11.06 0.05 -0.32
CA LEU A 64 -11.03 -1.19 0.45
C LEU A 64 -10.23 -0.99 1.72
N ASN A 65 -10.81 -1.36 2.86
CA ASN A 65 -10.07 -1.43 4.11
C ASN A 65 -9.68 -2.89 4.36
N ARG A 66 -8.39 -3.12 4.49
CA ARG A 66 -7.80 -4.42 4.81
C ARG A 66 -6.85 -4.23 5.99
N PRO A 67 -7.39 -4.15 7.22
CA PRO A 67 -6.61 -3.74 8.38
C PRO A 67 -5.52 -4.72 8.74
N ILE A 68 -4.34 -4.17 9.01
CA ILE A 68 -3.21 -4.87 9.58
C ILE A 68 -2.82 -4.10 10.85
N ARG A 69 -2.57 -4.80 11.94
CA ARG A 69 -2.12 -4.16 13.16
C ARG A 69 -0.79 -3.42 12.91
N ASP A 70 -0.67 -2.20 13.43
CA ASP A 70 0.54 -1.40 13.26
C ASP A 70 1.79 -2.13 13.78
N PHE A 71 2.90 -1.93 13.09
CA PHE A 71 4.19 -2.62 13.33
C PHE A 71 4.15 -4.13 13.17
N SER A 72 3.06 -4.70 12.65
CA SER A 72 2.83 -6.13 12.54
C SER A 72 2.83 -6.61 11.09
N ILE A 73 2.57 -7.89 10.95
CA ILE A 73 2.40 -8.56 9.65
C ILE A 73 0.98 -9.10 9.54
N PRO A 74 0.44 -9.24 8.33
CA PRO A 74 -0.83 -9.93 8.12
C PRO A 74 -0.64 -11.44 8.22
N THR A 75 -1.75 -12.19 8.29
CA THR A 75 -1.69 -13.62 8.02
C THR A 75 -1.40 -13.83 6.53
N ARG A 76 -0.90 -15.02 6.19
CA ARG A 76 -0.67 -15.39 4.79
C ARG A 76 -1.96 -15.25 3.95
N ASP A 77 -3.08 -15.79 4.45
CA ASP A 77 -4.34 -15.76 3.73
C ASP A 77 -4.86 -14.34 3.53
N ASP A 78 -4.74 -13.49 4.54
CA ASP A 78 -5.13 -12.09 4.43
C ASP A 78 -4.27 -11.37 3.38
N LEU A 79 -2.97 -11.61 3.37
CA LEU A 79 -2.09 -11.00 2.38
C LEU A 79 -2.43 -11.48 0.96
N VAL A 80 -2.63 -12.78 0.76
CA VAL A 80 -3.05 -13.31 -0.55
C VAL A 80 -4.32 -12.60 -1.03
N GLY A 81 -5.31 -12.44 -0.16
CA GLY A 81 -6.54 -11.70 -0.48
C GLY A 81 -6.27 -10.26 -0.90
N ILE A 82 -5.38 -9.57 -0.20
CA ILE A 82 -5.00 -8.20 -0.55
C ILE A 82 -4.30 -8.16 -1.93
N LEU A 83 -3.35 -9.06 -2.16
CA LEU A 83 -2.62 -9.11 -3.42
C LEU A 83 -3.55 -9.46 -4.60
N ASP A 84 -4.52 -10.34 -4.38
CA ASP A 84 -5.52 -10.68 -5.39
C ASP A 84 -6.37 -9.47 -5.77
N GLU A 85 -6.77 -8.65 -4.79
CA GLU A 85 -7.51 -7.42 -5.06
C GLU A 85 -6.68 -6.41 -5.87
N ILE A 86 -5.40 -6.26 -5.54
CA ILE A 86 -4.50 -5.40 -6.31
C ILE A 86 -4.38 -5.90 -7.74
N ASP A 87 -4.12 -7.19 -7.93
CA ASP A 87 -3.96 -7.77 -9.27
C ASP A 87 -5.25 -7.65 -10.10
N ALA A 88 -6.41 -7.88 -9.49
CA ALA A 88 -7.69 -7.73 -10.18
C ALA A 88 -7.90 -6.29 -10.67
N GLU A 89 -7.56 -5.30 -9.86
CA GLU A 89 -7.67 -3.89 -10.26
C GLU A 89 -6.73 -3.56 -11.42
N LEU A 90 -5.48 -4.03 -11.34
CA LEU A 90 -4.49 -3.79 -12.40
C LEU A 90 -4.89 -4.49 -13.71
N ASP A 91 -5.43 -5.71 -13.63
CA ASP A 91 -5.91 -6.46 -14.80
C ASP A 91 -7.10 -5.75 -15.48
N ALA A 92 -7.90 -5.03 -14.71
CA ALA A 92 -8.99 -4.21 -15.24
C ALA A 92 -8.52 -2.86 -15.80
N GLY A 93 -7.21 -2.61 -15.82
CA GLY A 93 -6.63 -1.36 -16.32
C GLY A 93 -6.53 -0.25 -15.27
N GLY A 94 -6.80 -0.55 -14.01
CA GLY A 94 -6.77 0.43 -12.93
C GLY A 94 -5.39 0.67 -12.34
N VAL A 95 -5.35 1.60 -11.39
CA VAL A 95 -4.17 1.98 -10.60
C VAL A 95 -4.52 1.88 -9.13
N THR A 96 -3.69 1.18 -8.37
CA THR A 96 -3.92 0.97 -6.93
C THR A 96 -3.00 1.84 -6.09
N TYR A 97 -3.57 2.51 -5.10
CA TYR A 97 -2.85 3.22 -4.05
C TYR A 97 -2.90 2.40 -2.76
N VAL A 98 -1.74 1.95 -2.29
CA VAL A 98 -1.63 1.17 -1.05
C VAL A 98 -1.03 2.05 0.03
N HIS A 99 -1.69 2.13 1.17
CA HIS A 99 -1.18 2.95 2.27
C HIS A 99 -1.49 2.34 3.64
N CYS A 100 -0.68 2.72 4.62
CA CYS A 100 -0.98 2.58 6.05
C CYS A 100 -1.00 3.99 6.66
N TRP A 101 -0.36 4.24 7.80
CA TRP A 101 -0.22 5.61 8.29
C TRP A 101 0.83 6.38 7.47
N ALA A 102 2.10 5.98 7.57
CA ALA A 102 3.23 6.65 6.91
C ALA A 102 3.62 6.04 5.55
N GLY A 103 3.04 4.91 5.20
CA GLY A 103 3.39 4.21 3.97
C GLY A 103 4.74 3.49 4.05
N CYS A 104 5.14 3.04 5.21
CA CYS A 104 6.46 2.47 5.46
C CYS A 104 6.41 0.98 5.83
N GLY A 105 5.81 0.64 6.97
CA GLY A 105 5.86 -0.72 7.51
C GLY A 105 4.89 -1.67 6.84
N ARG A 106 3.61 -1.54 7.15
CA ARG A 106 2.54 -2.40 6.59
C ARG A 106 2.45 -2.27 5.07
N THR A 107 2.56 -1.06 4.58
CA THR A 107 2.62 -0.80 3.13
C THR A 107 3.82 -1.49 2.50
N GLY A 108 4.97 -1.42 3.14
CA GLY A 108 6.20 -2.09 2.67
C GLY A 108 6.04 -3.61 2.61
N VAL A 109 5.34 -4.21 3.58
CA VAL A 109 5.03 -5.65 3.55
C VAL A 109 4.17 -6.00 2.35
N VAL A 110 3.07 -5.27 2.15
CA VAL A 110 2.12 -5.55 1.07
C VAL A 110 2.75 -5.35 -0.29
N VAL A 111 3.35 -4.18 -0.52
CA VAL A 111 3.93 -3.85 -1.83
C VAL A 111 5.20 -4.66 -2.10
N GLY A 112 6.02 -4.90 -1.08
CA GLY A 112 7.19 -5.77 -1.21
C GLY A 112 6.79 -7.19 -1.59
N SER A 113 5.79 -7.76 -0.92
CA SER A 113 5.28 -9.10 -1.24
C SER A 113 4.62 -9.14 -2.62
N TRP A 114 3.95 -8.07 -3.03
CA TRP A 114 3.40 -7.96 -4.38
C TRP A 114 4.52 -8.04 -5.45
N LEU A 115 5.62 -7.32 -5.23
CA LEU A 115 6.78 -7.38 -6.13
C LEU A 115 7.34 -8.81 -6.21
N VAL A 116 7.46 -9.49 -5.07
CA VAL A 116 7.95 -10.87 -5.04
C VAL A 116 7.01 -11.81 -5.77
N ARG A 117 5.69 -11.68 -5.56
CA ARG A 117 4.68 -12.46 -6.30
C ARG A 117 4.92 -12.38 -7.80
N HIS A 118 5.30 -11.20 -8.28
CA HIS A 118 5.51 -10.92 -9.71
C HIS A 118 6.95 -11.15 -10.19
N GLY A 119 7.74 -11.90 -9.43
CA GLY A 119 9.04 -12.39 -9.88
C GLY A 119 10.23 -11.54 -9.47
N VAL A 120 10.05 -10.50 -8.67
CA VAL A 120 11.17 -9.71 -8.14
C VAL A 120 11.82 -10.49 -7.00
N ASP A 121 13.16 -10.59 -7.00
CA ASP A 121 13.90 -11.19 -5.90
C ASP A 121 13.54 -10.49 -4.58
N PRO A 122 13.31 -11.24 -3.47
CA PRO A 122 12.90 -10.63 -2.20
C PRO A 122 13.85 -9.55 -1.67
N ASN A 123 15.14 -9.71 -1.82
CA ASN A 123 16.11 -8.68 -1.41
C ASN A 123 15.98 -7.44 -2.28
N GLU A 124 15.76 -7.61 -3.58
CA GLU A 124 15.52 -6.51 -4.50
C GLU A 124 14.19 -5.81 -4.19
N ALA A 125 13.16 -6.57 -3.83
CA ALA A 125 11.88 -5.99 -3.40
C ALA A 125 12.08 -5.08 -2.18
N LEU A 126 12.81 -5.55 -1.17
CA LEU A 126 13.13 -4.73 0.01
C LEU A 126 13.94 -3.49 -0.35
N ARG A 127 14.91 -3.62 -1.26
CA ARG A 127 15.70 -2.49 -1.74
C ARG A 127 14.81 -1.43 -2.39
N ARG A 128 13.87 -1.85 -3.23
CA ARG A 128 12.92 -0.93 -3.89
C ARG A 128 12.01 -0.23 -2.89
N ILE A 129 11.55 -0.94 -1.87
CA ILE A 129 10.74 -0.33 -0.79
C ILE A 129 11.56 0.71 -0.04
N ALA A 130 12.79 0.40 0.33
CA ALA A 130 13.68 1.34 1.03
C ALA A 130 13.97 2.58 0.16
N GLU A 131 14.20 2.39 -1.12
CA GLU A 131 14.42 3.48 -2.06
C GLU A 131 13.19 4.38 -2.17
N ALA A 132 12.02 3.79 -2.29
CA ALA A 132 10.77 4.51 -2.47
C ALA A 132 10.28 5.18 -1.19
N ARG A 133 10.34 4.49 -0.05
CA ARG A 133 9.71 4.93 1.20
C ARG A 133 10.69 5.35 2.28
N GLY A 134 11.95 4.99 2.17
CA GLY A 134 12.99 5.31 3.14
C GLY A 134 13.76 4.08 3.59
N LEU A 135 15.01 4.27 4.01
CA LEU A 135 15.93 3.19 4.38
C LEU A 135 15.41 2.33 5.56
N GLY A 136 14.57 2.91 6.42
CA GLY A 136 13.96 2.19 7.54
C GLY A 136 12.66 1.45 7.18
N CYS A 137 12.30 1.34 5.91
CA CYS A 137 11.06 0.70 5.47
C CYS A 137 11.34 -0.65 4.81
N PRO A 138 10.60 -1.72 5.14
CA PRO A 138 9.64 -1.83 6.25
C PRO A 138 10.29 -1.62 7.62
N GLN A 139 9.48 -1.31 8.63
CA GLN A 139 9.96 -0.80 9.91
C GLN A 139 10.57 -1.85 10.84
N THR A 140 10.07 -3.10 10.80
CA THR A 140 10.48 -4.12 11.75
C THR A 140 11.22 -5.28 11.08
N LEU A 141 12.02 -5.99 11.87
CA LEU A 141 12.69 -7.20 11.37
C LEU A 141 11.68 -8.27 10.96
N GLU A 142 10.56 -8.39 11.69
CA GLU A 142 9.50 -9.33 11.35
C GLU A 142 8.86 -8.98 10.00
N GLN A 143 8.60 -7.71 9.74
CA GLN A 143 8.07 -7.25 8.46
C GLN A 143 9.02 -7.55 7.31
N ARG A 144 10.32 -7.31 7.50
CA ARG A 144 11.35 -7.62 6.49
C ARG A 144 11.46 -9.11 6.24
N ALA A 145 11.48 -9.91 7.32
CA ALA A 145 11.53 -11.36 7.22
C ALA A 145 10.32 -11.92 6.48
N PHE A 146 9.15 -11.32 6.66
CA PHE A 146 7.94 -11.73 5.96
C PHE A 146 8.09 -11.58 4.44
N VAL A 147 8.59 -10.44 3.98
CA VAL A 147 8.84 -10.20 2.54
C VAL A 147 9.91 -11.16 2.01
N LEU A 148 10.99 -11.37 2.78
CA LEU A 148 12.06 -12.31 2.39
C LEU A 148 11.57 -13.74 2.25
N GLY A 149 10.58 -14.14 3.02
CA GLY A 149 9.98 -15.48 2.97
C GLY A 149 8.87 -15.64 1.94
N TRP A 150 8.41 -14.56 1.31
CA TRP A 150 7.39 -14.62 0.27
C TRP A 150 7.98 -15.17 -1.01
N LYS A 151 7.18 -15.87 -1.82
CA LYS A 151 7.69 -16.56 -3.02
C LYS A 151 6.94 -16.10 -4.26
N ALA A 152 7.60 -16.20 -5.40
CA ALA A 152 6.99 -15.93 -6.68
C ALA A 152 5.72 -16.79 -6.85
N GLY A 153 4.63 -16.15 -7.25
CA GLY A 153 3.33 -16.81 -7.41
C GLY A 153 2.50 -16.94 -6.13
N ASP A 154 3.02 -16.54 -4.98
CA ASP A 154 2.26 -16.54 -3.71
C ASP A 154 1.20 -15.44 -3.65
#